data_b14ecdee65fb01cb07f0b9c43622ef5c
#
_entry.id   b14ecdee65fb01cb07f0b9c43622ef5c
#
_cell.length_a   1.000
_cell.length_b   1.000
_cell.length_c   1.000
_cell.angle_alpha   90.00
_cell.angle_beta   90.00
_cell.angle_gamma   90.00
#
_symmetry.space_group_name_H-M   'P 1'
#
loop_
_entity.id
_entity.type
_entity.pdbx_description
1 polymer ?
#
loop_
_entity_poly.entity_id
_entity_poly.type
_entity_poly.pdbx_seq_one_letter_code
_entity_poly.pdbx_strand_id
1 'polypeptide(L)'
;MRFISPALALLAVTWHTVPVSPKGSLRPAGLHRPDSADVVAVAEAFHAALAAGDPPTVLRLLAPDAVILESGDTEARAEYAAHHLAADIEFVRAVPGTREVTGVRVEGTVGWVTATSTTRGEFRGRTIASQGAELMILSRIGRTWLIRAIHWSSHRL
;
A
#
# COMPACT_ATOMS: atom_id res chain seq x y z
N MET A 1 -54.33 -2.62 24.26
CA MET A 1 -52.88 -2.65 23.99
C MET A 1 -52.69 -2.93 22.51
N ARG A 2 -52.33 -1.91 21.72
CA ARG A 2 -52.08 -2.02 20.26
C ARG A 2 -50.57 -1.96 20.08
N PHE A 3 -49.98 -3.04 19.58
CA PHE A 3 -48.59 -3.06 19.19
C PHE A 3 -48.42 -2.43 17.80
N ILE A 4 -47.66 -1.33 17.74
CA ILE A 4 -47.30 -0.66 16.49
C ILE A 4 -45.93 -1.26 16.09
N SER A 5 -45.91 -1.99 15.00
CA SER A 5 -44.64 -2.44 14.36
C SER A 5 -44.01 -1.28 13.57
N PRO A 6 -42.71 -1.03 13.71
CA PRO A 6 -42.04 -0.09 12.81
C PRO A 6 -41.73 -0.80 11.48
N ALA A 7 -42.22 -0.21 10.39
CA ALA A 7 -41.88 -0.60 9.04
C ALA A 7 -40.40 -0.26 8.75
N LEU A 8 -39.60 -1.29 8.46
CA LEU A 8 -38.22 -1.15 8.01
C LEU A 8 -38.24 -0.70 6.52
N ALA A 9 -37.91 0.55 6.26
CA ALA A 9 -37.74 1.04 4.89
C ALA A 9 -36.42 0.55 4.33
N LEU A 10 -36.46 -0.45 3.43
CA LEU A 10 -35.31 -0.83 2.63
C LEU A 10 -35.06 0.26 1.57
N LEU A 11 -33.99 1.02 1.76
CA LEU A 11 -33.42 1.88 0.71
C LEU A 11 -32.70 0.97 -0.31
N ALA A 12 -33.34 0.75 -1.46
CA ALA A 12 -32.73 0.08 -2.59
C ALA A 12 -31.70 1.05 -3.22
N VAL A 13 -30.41 0.81 -2.97
CA VAL A 13 -29.32 1.48 -3.69
C VAL A 13 -29.21 0.87 -5.07
N THR A 14 -29.70 1.56 -6.10
CA THR A 14 -29.55 1.15 -7.49
C THR A 14 -28.13 1.49 -7.96
N TRP A 15 -27.30 0.48 -8.12
CA TRP A 15 -26.00 0.63 -8.77
C TRP A 15 -26.18 0.82 -10.26
N HIS A 16 -25.90 2.02 -10.75
CA HIS A 16 -25.82 2.26 -12.19
C HIS A 16 -24.47 1.73 -12.68
N THR A 17 -24.51 0.63 -13.41
CA THR A 17 -23.31 0.14 -14.11
C THR A 17 -23.00 1.07 -15.28
N VAL A 18 -21.95 1.85 -15.14
CA VAL A 18 -21.35 2.59 -16.26
C VAL A 18 -20.67 1.55 -17.16
N PRO A 19 -20.98 1.48 -18.46
CA PRO A 19 -20.29 0.55 -19.34
C PRO A 19 -18.83 0.97 -19.47
N VAL A 20 -17.91 0.16 -18.93
CA VAL A 20 -16.49 0.29 -19.19
C VAL A 20 -16.23 -0.20 -20.61
N SER A 21 -15.90 0.70 -21.52
CA SER A 21 -15.46 0.35 -22.86
C SER A 21 -14.13 -0.40 -22.81
N PRO A 22 -14.04 -1.65 -23.28
CA PRO A 22 -12.78 -2.36 -23.34
C PRO A 22 -12.09 -2.04 -24.66
N LYS A 23 -11.27 -1.01 -24.73
CA LYS A 23 -10.23 -0.86 -25.76
C LYS A 23 -9.24 0.23 -25.38
N GLY A 24 -8.36 -0.07 -24.45
CA GLY A 24 -7.04 0.52 -24.34
C GLY A 24 -6.04 -0.61 -24.42
N SER A 25 -5.49 -0.87 -25.59
CA SER A 25 -4.35 -1.76 -25.76
C SER A 25 -3.25 -1.29 -24.81
N LEU A 26 -2.95 -2.09 -23.80
CA LEU A 26 -1.76 -1.91 -22.97
C LEU A 26 -0.57 -2.10 -23.90
N ARG A 27 0.00 -0.99 -24.38
CA ARG A 27 1.29 -1.04 -25.09
C ARG A 27 2.31 -1.60 -24.09
N PRO A 28 3.15 -2.56 -24.50
CA PRO A 28 4.21 -3.05 -23.63
C PRO A 28 5.05 -1.86 -23.19
N ALA A 29 5.33 -1.78 -21.89
CA ALA A 29 6.15 -0.74 -21.28
C ALA A 29 7.59 -0.95 -21.74
N GLY A 30 7.91 -0.45 -22.93
CA GLY A 30 9.26 -0.29 -23.41
C GLY A 30 9.70 1.13 -23.14
N LEU A 31 10.83 1.26 -22.48
CA LEU A 31 11.70 2.39 -22.17
C LEU A 31 11.63 2.77 -20.67
N HIS A 32 12.58 2.23 -19.96
CA HIS A 32 12.99 2.65 -18.64
C HIS A 32 13.28 4.15 -18.65
N ARG A 33 12.33 4.95 -18.21
CA ARG A 33 12.58 6.37 -17.96
C ARG A 33 13.35 6.45 -16.64
N PRO A 34 14.36 7.31 -16.50
CA PRO A 34 15.13 7.49 -15.27
C PRO A 34 14.23 7.65 -14.03
N ASP A 35 13.17 8.42 -14.14
CA ASP A 35 12.21 8.67 -13.05
C ASP A 35 11.48 7.40 -12.56
N SER A 36 11.23 6.41 -13.43
CA SER A 36 10.60 5.15 -13.02
C SER A 36 11.54 4.30 -12.17
N ALA A 37 12.83 4.29 -12.48
CA ALA A 37 13.84 3.60 -11.69
C ALA A 37 13.99 4.26 -10.31
N ASP A 38 13.97 5.59 -10.24
CA ASP A 38 14.05 6.33 -8.98
C ASP A 38 12.83 6.05 -8.08
N VAL A 39 11.63 6.01 -8.66
CA VAL A 39 10.39 5.69 -7.94
C VAL A 39 10.43 4.28 -7.35
N VAL A 40 10.87 3.28 -8.14
CA VAL A 40 11.06 1.92 -7.65
C VAL A 40 12.14 1.88 -6.57
N ALA A 41 13.26 2.57 -6.74
CA ALA A 41 14.35 2.58 -5.77
C ALA A 41 13.91 3.13 -4.40
N VAL A 42 13.02 4.14 -4.36
CA VAL A 42 12.46 4.65 -3.10
C VAL A 42 11.57 3.60 -2.43
N ALA A 43 10.71 2.91 -3.20
CA ALA A 43 9.87 1.85 -2.66
C ALA A 43 10.71 0.68 -2.11
N GLU A 44 11.75 0.26 -2.83
CA GLU A 44 12.68 -0.78 -2.37
C GLU A 44 13.46 -0.34 -1.13
N ALA A 45 13.93 0.91 -1.08
CA ALA A 45 14.62 1.46 0.08
C ALA A 45 13.74 1.49 1.34
N PHE A 46 12.44 1.75 1.19
CA PHE A 46 11.48 1.72 2.28
C PHE A 46 11.38 0.30 2.88
N HIS A 47 11.20 -0.73 2.04
CA HIS A 47 11.14 -2.12 2.49
C HIS A 47 12.48 -2.61 3.06
N ALA A 48 13.60 -2.22 2.46
CA ALA A 48 14.91 -2.53 2.99
C ALA A 48 15.13 -1.91 4.38
N ALA A 49 14.66 -0.70 4.61
CA ALA A 49 14.75 -0.03 5.91
C ALA A 49 13.87 -0.73 6.98
N LEU A 50 12.67 -1.19 6.62
CA LEU A 50 11.84 -2.02 7.51
C LEU A 50 12.57 -3.32 7.89
N ALA A 51 13.11 -4.03 6.91
CA ALA A 51 13.83 -5.28 7.13
C ALA A 51 15.12 -5.07 7.95
N ALA A 52 15.81 -3.96 7.77
CA ALA A 52 16.99 -3.59 8.54
C ALA A 52 16.66 -3.14 9.98
N GLY A 53 15.40 -2.79 10.25
CA GLY A 53 15.00 -2.19 11.52
C GLY A 53 15.53 -0.76 11.67
N ASP A 54 15.40 0.06 10.63
CA ASP A 54 15.86 1.46 10.57
C ASP A 54 14.68 2.45 10.47
N PRO A 55 13.99 2.74 11.60
CA PRO A 55 12.89 3.69 11.62
C PRO A 55 13.22 5.08 11.07
N PRO A 56 14.41 5.67 11.37
CA PRO A 56 14.78 6.96 10.81
C PRO A 56 14.77 6.98 9.28
N THR A 57 15.25 5.92 8.63
CA THR A 57 15.23 5.82 7.17
C THR A 57 13.83 5.64 6.64
N VAL A 58 13.01 4.77 7.25
CA VAL A 58 11.59 4.61 6.89
C VAL A 58 10.89 5.97 6.89
N LEU A 59 10.99 6.71 8.00
CA LEU A 59 10.34 8.01 8.16
C LEU A 59 10.89 9.09 7.21
N ARG A 60 12.17 9.03 6.84
CA ARG A 60 12.75 9.98 5.90
C ARG A 60 12.24 9.78 4.47
N LEU A 61 11.84 8.57 4.11
CA LEU A 61 11.28 8.25 2.80
C LEU A 61 9.81 8.63 2.68
N LEU A 62 9.09 8.80 3.79
CA LEU A 62 7.71 9.26 3.84
C LEU A 62 7.64 10.80 3.77
N ALA A 63 6.75 11.33 2.94
CA ALA A 63 6.43 12.75 2.94
C ALA A 63 5.84 13.18 4.30
N PRO A 64 5.96 14.46 4.70
CA PRO A 64 5.41 14.93 5.98
C PRO A 64 3.90 14.69 6.13
N ASP A 65 3.17 14.72 5.02
CA ASP A 65 1.73 14.50 4.91
C ASP A 65 1.37 13.10 4.37
N ALA A 66 2.30 12.15 4.47
CA ALA A 66 2.04 10.77 4.05
C ALA A 66 0.92 10.13 4.87
N VAL A 67 0.14 9.29 4.18
CA VAL A 67 -0.91 8.47 4.78
C VAL A 67 -0.66 6.98 4.52
N ILE A 68 -0.94 6.17 5.51
CA ILE A 68 -0.89 4.71 5.42
C ILE A 68 -2.32 4.18 5.58
N LEU A 69 -2.74 3.34 4.64
CA LEU A 69 -4.06 2.72 4.62
C LEU A 69 -3.88 1.20 4.71
N GLU A 70 -4.39 0.62 5.77
CA GLU A 70 -4.33 -0.83 5.98
C GLU A 70 -5.53 -1.30 6.80
N SER A 71 -6.10 -2.45 6.43
CA SER A 71 -7.16 -3.13 7.20
C SER A 71 -8.42 -2.28 7.48
N GLY A 72 -8.67 -1.26 6.66
CA GLY A 72 -9.79 -0.33 6.83
C GLY A 72 -9.45 0.92 7.64
N ASP A 73 -8.27 1.00 8.23
CA ASP A 73 -7.77 2.15 8.97
C ASP A 73 -6.94 3.07 8.08
N THR A 74 -6.82 4.33 8.51
CA THR A 74 -5.99 5.35 7.86
C THR A 74 -5.18 6.06 8.93
N GLU A 75 -3.85 6.08 8.76
CA GLU A 75 -2.94 6.73 9.67
C GLU A 75 -2.13 7.81 8.98
N ALA A 76 -1.97 8.95 9.63
CA ALA A 76 -0.98 9.94 9.24
C ALA A 76 0.43 9.44 9.58
N ARG A 77 1.45 10.00 8.90
CA ARG A 77 2.87 9.65 9.15
C ARG A 77 3.27 9.66 10.63
N ALA A 78 2.78 10.63 11.41
CA ALA A 78 3.11 10.74 12.83
C ALA A 78 2.48 9.62 13.67
N GLU A 79 1.25 9.22 13.35
CA GLU A 79 0.53 8.13 14.00
C GLU A 79 1.17 6.80 13.68
N TYR A 80 1.51 6.57 12.41
CA TYR A 80 2.26 5.40 11.97
C TYR A 80 3.59 5.27 12.72
N ALA A 81 4.34 6.36 12.82
CA ALA A 81 5.61 6.38 13.55
C ALA A 81 5.46 6.02 15.03
N ALA A 82 4.35 6.46 15.66
CA ALA A 82 4.11 6.26 17.08
C ALA A 82 3.55 4.87 17.42
N HIS A 83 2.77 4.26 16.52
CA HIS A 83 1.93 3.11 16.86
C HIS A 83 2.24 1.83 16.06
N HIS A 84 2.46 1.92 14.74
CA HIS A 84 2.58 0.74 13.89
C HIS A 84 3.97 0.43 13.37
N LEU A 85 4.80 1.42 13.11
CA LEU A 85 6.14 1.23 12.52
C LEU A 85 7.00 0.18 13.26
N ALA A 86 6.97 0.19 14.59
CA ALA A 86 7.75 -0.77 15.37
C ALA A 86 7.24 -2.21 15.21
N ALA A 87 5.92 -2.38 15.12
CA ALA A 87 5.30 -3.69 14.90
C ALA A 87 5.55 -4.22 13.49
N ASP A 88 5.52 -3.36 12.48
CA ASP A 88 5.85 -3.71 11.10
C ASP A 88 7.30 -4.17 10.96
N ILE A 89 8.23 -3.44 11.58
CA ILE A 89 9.64 -3.83 11.62
C ILE A 89 9.81 -5.19 12.31
N GLU A 90 9.16 -5.40 13.44
CA GLU A 90 9.21 -6.69 14.14
C GLU A 90 8.67 -7.81 13.24
N PHE A 91 7.52 -7.59 12.60
CA PHE A 91 6.90 -8.56 11.71
C PHE A 91 7.78 -8.91 10.50
N VAL A 92 8.24 -7.90 9.76
CA VAL A 92 9.06 -8.11 8.55
C VAL A 92 10.36 -8.84 8.87
N ARG A 93 10.97 -8.58 10.03
CA ARG A 93 12.19 -9.26 10.48
C ARG A 93 11.96 -10.69 10.97
N ALA A 94 10.79 -10.96 11.54
CA ALA A 94 10.45 -12.28 12.07
C ALA A 94 9.91 -13.23 11.00
N VAL A 95 9.20 -12.71 10.01
CA VAL A 95 8.48 -13.54 9.02
C VAL A 95 9.01 -13.25 7.62
N PRO A 96 9.83 -14.14 7.06
CA PRO A 96 10.37 -13.95 5.72
C PRO A 96 9.23 -13.96 4.69
N GLY A 97 9.39 -13.10 3.70
CA GLY A 97 8.46 -12.98 2.58
C GLY A 97 9.20 -12.67 1.28
N THR A 98 8.48 -12.82 0.19
CA THR A 98 8.91 -12.35 -1.13
C THR A 98 8.02 -11.18 -1.51
N ARG A 99 8.60 -10.17 -2.16
CA ARG A 99 7.90 -9.03 -2.74
C ARG A 99 8.31 -8.88 -4.19
N GLU A 100 7.34 -8.66 -5.07
CA GLU A 100 7.56 -8.49 -6.50
C GLU A 100 6.85 -7.20 -6.96
N VAL A 101 7.60 -6.31 -7.61
CA VAL A 101 7.03 -5.12 -8.26
C VAL A 101 6.30 -5.56 -9.52
N THR A 102 4.99 -5.34 -9.56
CA THR A 102 4.12 -5.72 -10.67
C THR A 102 3.90 -4.59 -11.67
N GLY A 103 4.17 -3.35 -11.26
CA GLY A 103 4.03 -2.20 -12.13
C GLY A 103 4.62 -0.92 -11.56
N VAL A 104 5.02 -0.02 -12.47
CA VAL A 104 5.47 1.34 -12.15
C VAL A 104 4.96 2.29 -13.22
N ARG A 105 4.55 3.48 -12.80
CA ARG A 105 4.17 4.60 -13.67
C ARG A 105 4.70 5.89 -13.10
N VAL A 106 5.00 6.84 -13.98
CA VAL A 106 5.37 8.22 -13.62
C VAL A 106 4.68 9.16 -14.57
N GLU A 107 3.98 10.14 -14.01
CA GLU A 107 3.30 11.22 -14.72
C GLU A 107 3.70 12.56 -14.10
N GLY A 108 4.56 13.28 -14.78
CA GLY A 108 5.09 14.55 -14.27
C GLY A 108 5.88 14.38 -12.98
N THR A 109 5.34 14.89 -11.88
CA THR A 109 5.95 14.83 -10.55
C THR A 109 5.29 13.78 -9.63
N VAL A 110 4.40 12.95 -10.17
CA VAL A 110 3.74 11.87 -9.43
C VAL A 110 4.14 10.53 -10.03
N GLY A 111 4.44 9.56 -9.18
CA GLY A 111 4.70 8.19 -9.57
C GLY A 111 3.95 7.23 -8.66
N TRP A 112 3.71 6.02 -9.15
CA TRP A 112 3.19 4.95 -8.32
C TRP A 112 3.82 3.60 -8.66
N VAL A 113 3.91 2.77 -7.63
CA VAL A 113 4.40 1.40 -7.71
C VAL A 113 3.30 0.48 -7.21
N THR A 114 3.06 -0.60 -7.95
CA THR A 114 2.27 -1.74 -7.47
C THR A 114 3.16 -2.93 -7.24
N ALA A 115 2.88 -3.67 -6.17
CA ALA A 115 3.61 -4.88 -5.85
C ALA A 115 2.67 -5.95 -5.26
N THR A 116 3.10 -7.19 -5.33
CA THR A 116 2.50 -8.30 -4.59
C THR A 116 3.53 -8.90 -3.65
N SER A 117 3.05 -9.56 -2.60
CA SER A 117 3.91 -10.24 -1.64
C SER A 117 3.34 -11.59 -1.23
N THR A 118 4.22 -12.50 -0.85
CA THR A 118 3.85 -13.76 -0.20
C THR A 118 4.66 -13.89 1.07
N THR A 119 4.00 -14.13 2.19
CA THR A 119 4.62 -14.22 3.51
C THR A 119 4.25 -15.56 4.15
N ARG A 120 5.26 -16.30 4.64
CA ARG A 120 5.07 -17.59 5.30
C ARG A 120 6.02 -17.72 6.48
N GLY A 121 5.50 -18.15 7.65
CA GLY A 121 6.29 -18.34 8.85
C GLY A 121 5.46 -18.43 10.10
N GLU A 122 6.06 -18.12 11.23
CA GLU A 122 5.38 -18.01 12.51
C GLU A 122 5.66 -16.65 13.15
N PHE A 123 4.64 -16.04 13.72
CA PHE A 123 4.76 -14.77 14.42
C PHE A 123 3.90 -14.78 15.68
N ARG A 124 4.53 -14.55 16.84
CA ARG A 124 3.88 -14.52 18.15
C ARG A 124 3.00 -15.75 18.40
N GLY A 125 3.51 -16.95 18.04
CA GLY A 125 2.83 -18.24 18.22
C GLY A 125 1.68 -18.51 17.23
N ARG A 126 1.59 -17.71 16.14
CA ARG A 126 0.58 -17.90 15.09
C ARG A 126 1.25 -18.23 13.77
N THR A 127 0.74 -19.22 13.07
CA THR A 127 1.17 -19.51 11.70
C THR A 127 0.68 -18.41 10.77
N ILE A 128 1.61 -17.86 10.01
CA ILE A 128 1.38 -16.84 8.97
C ILE A 128 1.52 -17.51 7.61
N ALA A 129 0.50 -17.39 6.80
CA ALA A 129 0.50 -17.73 5.38
C ALA A 129 -0.43 -16.75 4.69
N SER A 130 0.12 -15.75 4.03
CA SER A 130 -0.67 -14.67 3.41
C SER A 130 -0.11 -14.23 2.07
N GLN A 131 -1.00 -13.73 1.24
CA GLN A 131 -0.67 -13.00 0.02
C GLN A 131 -1.15 -11.57 0.17
N GLY A 132 -0.28 -10.63 -0.18
CA GLY A 132 -0.54 -9.21 -0.09
C GLY A 132 -0.48 -8.51 -1.44
N ALA A 133 -1.13 -7.36 -1.50
CA ALA A 133 -1.00 -6.39 -2.57
C ALA A 133 -0.68 -5.01 -1.97
N GLU A 134 0.14 -4.27 -2.68
CA GLU A 134 0.61 -2.96 -2.28
C GLU A 134 0.44 -1.95 -3.41
N LEU A 135 0.03 -0.75 -3.05
CA LEU A 135 0.12 0.44 -3.88
C LEU A 135 0.87 1.52 -3.11
N MET A 136 1.97 1.99 -3.66
CA MET A 136 2.66 3.19 -3.17
C MET A 136 2.48 4.34 -4.16
N ILE A 137 2.08 5.51 -3.68
CA ILE A 137 2.03 6.75 -4.44
C ILE A 137 3.16 7.65 -3.96
N LEU A 138 3.95 8.14 -4.88
CA LEU A 138 5.09 9.00 -4.61
C LEU A 138 4.93 10.34 -5.32
N SER A 139 5.53 11.38 -4.76
CA SER A 139 5.67 12.66 -5.43
C SER A 139 7.11 13.16 -5.37
N ARG A 140 7.51 13.88 -6.42
CA ARG A 140 8.83 14.51 -6.50
C ARG A 140 8.76 15.94 -5.96
N ILE A 141 9.59 16.21 -4.95
CA ILE A 141 9.81 17.54 -4.37
C ILE A 141 11.25 17.95 -4.68
N GLY A 142 11.42 18.90 -5.58
CA GLY A 142 12.74 19.23 -6.11
C GLY A 142 13.35 18.05 -6.88
N ARG A 143 14.40 17.44 -6.30
CA ARG A 143 15.09 16.27 -6.88
C ARG A 143 14.80 14.96 -6.14
N THR A 144 13.97 14.98 -5.10
CA THR A 144 13.73 13.84 -4.20
C THR A 144 12.32 13.30 -4.39
N TRP A 145 12.20 12.00 -4.57
CA TRP A 145 10.95 11.29 -4.52
C TRP A 145 10.62 10.90 -3.08
N LEU A 146 9.40 11.20 -2.62
CA LEU A 146 8.89 10.84 -1.29
C LEU A 146 7.55 10.11 -1.43
N ILE A 147 7.33 9.13 -0.58
CA ILE A 147 6.08 8.36 -0.51
C ILE A 147 5.00 9.23 0.13
N ARG A 148 3.87 9.41 -0.57
CA ARG A 148 2.69 10.16 -0.14
C ARG A 148 1.59 9.28 0.43
N ALA A 149 1.45 8.09 -0.15
CA ALA A 149 0.47 7.13 0.34
C ALA A 149 0.99 5.71 0.16
N ILE A 150 0.64 4.86 1.11
CA ILE A 150 0.81 3.42 1.02
C ILE A 150 -0.56 2.81 1.27
N HIS A 151 -0.96 1.86 0.43
CA HIS A 151 -2.09 1.00 0.71
C HIS A 151 -1.62 -0.44 0.71
N TRP A 152 -1.88 -1.11 1.82
CA TRP A 152 -1.68 -2.55 1.96
C TRP A 152 -3.00 -3.27 2.13
N SER A 153 -3.12 -4.38 1.45
CA SER A 153 -4.18 -5.35 1.64
C SER A 153 -3.61 -6.75 1.61
N SER A 154 -4.21 -7.67 2.35
CA SER A 154 -3.77 -9.06 2.37
C SER A 154 -4.93 -10.01 2.62
N HIS A 155 -4.75 -11.26 2.20
CA HIS A 155 -5.63 -12.35 2.57
C HIS A 155 -4.80 -13.56 2.99
N ARG A 156 -5.40 -14.41 3.82
CA ARG A 156 -4.80 -15.67 4.25
C ARG A 156 -4.82 -16.68 3.11
N LEU A 157 -3.72 -17.44 2.96
CA LEU A 157 -3.59 -18.58 2.05
C LEU A 157 -4.08 -19.87 2.69
#